data_946a8d6ad2f1f9f0184c9470a84093d2
#
_entry.id   946a8d6ad2f1f9f0184c9470a84093d2
#
_cell.length_a   1.000
_cell.length_b   1.000
_cell.length_c   1.000
_cell.angle_alpha   90.00
_cell.angle_beta   90.00
_cell.angle_gamma   90.00
#
_symmetry.space_group_name_H-M   'P 1'
#
loop_
_entity.id
_entity.type
_entity.pdbx_description
1 polymer ?
#
loop_
_entity_poly.entity_id
_entity_poly.type
_entity_poly.pdbx_seq_one_letter_code
_entity_poly.pdbx_strand_id
1 'polypeptide(L)'
;ISNYTGNMNRLKDHIALLAYYWKDYTEIFYIQSQTVTDEFDHRDEYGDILRKYWGYDSYRTLPVYDMVKIEQGEKSVINVSQECIISNLVEQVENCDEDKDFRDVFVTAPTGAGKSVMFQVPAIYLAEKFNLLTIVISPLIGLMNDQVKNLEMRSYRHAKTINSDISPIIKQDIIDKVADSQYHILYISPETLLSRSDVEQLIGDRTIGMIVIDEAHIVTTWGKQFRPDYWYLGDHIKKLRKKQIENKQRSFVVATFTATAIYRGPEDMYTETINSLHMLNPITYLGYVKRGDIDIVIDQKKKAKGERAEYELDKFEQIESVLKRAILTNKKTLIYFPTVALIDRCYEFLRNKHEVEHIAVYHGSMTKDKKQENYENFYEKKKLVMLATKAFGMGIDINDIELVVHFAPTGNVCDYVQEIGRGARREDLRGEAYYNYNRRDFKYINMLHGLSAIQDYQLVKVVEKINELYQKHRQSNRQD
;
A
#
# COMPACT_ATOMS: atom_id res chain seq x y z
N ILE A 1 -5.38 20.38 -22.04
CA ILE A 1 -4.58 19.99 -23.23
C ILE A 1 -5.13 18.69 -23.86
N SER A 2 -5.88 17.87 -23.13
CA SER A 2 -6.48 16.62 -23.61
C SER A 2 -7.34 16.73 -24.89
N ASN A 3 -7.77 17.93 -25.25
CA ASN A 3 -8.58 18.20 -26.45
C ASN A 3 -7.86 19.05 -27.53
N TYR A 4 -6.53 19.09 -27.47
CA TYR A 4 -5.78 19.84 -28.46
C TYR A 4 -5.75 19.13 -29.82
N THR A 5 -6.42 19.68 -30.80
CA THR A 5 -6.50 19.15 -32.19
C THR A 5 -5.48 19.80 -33.15
N GLY A 6 -4.59 20.65 -32.62
CA GLY A 6 -3.60 21.37 -33.40
C GLY A 6 -2.31 20.58 -33.65
N ASN A 7 -1.33 21.26 -34.26
CA ASN A 7 -0.02 20.67 -34.54
C ASN A 7 0.78 20.42 -33.24
N MET A 8 0.99 19.16 -32.90
CA MET A 8 1.69 18.72 -31.67
C MET A 8 3.13 19.23 -31.57
N ASN A 9 3.85 19.34 -32.68
CA ASN A 9 5.22 19.88 -32.65
C ASN A 9 5.22 21.35 -32.25
N ARG A 10 4.29 22.12 -32.78
CA ARG A 10 4.12 23.54 -32.41
C ARG A 10 3.73 23.71 -30.94
N LEU A 11 2.91 22.81 -30.41
CA LEU A 11 2.57 22.79 -28.98
C LEU A 11 3.81 22.47 -28.12
N LYS A 12 4.61 21.48 -28.51
CA LYS A 12 5.88 21.14 -27.83
C LYS A 12 6.85 22.32 -27.82
N ASP A 13 6.99 23.04 -28.94
CA ASP A 13 7.85 24.20 -29.02
C ASP A 13 7.38 25.34 -28.09
N HIS A 14 6.07 25.59 -28.01
CA HIS A 14 5.52 26.56 -27.07
C HIS A 14 5.73 26.19 -25.60
N ILE A 15 5.56 24.91 -25.27
CA ILE A 15 5.78 24.41 -23.91
C ILE A 15 7.27 24.45 -23.56
N ALA A 16 8.16 24.11 -24.50
CA ALA A 16 9.61 24.22 -24.31
C ALA A 16 10.04 25.67 -24.05
N LEU A 17 9.42 26.62 -24.77
CA LEU A 17 9.65 28.05 -24.55
C LEU A 17 9.21 28.49 -23.15
N LEU A 18 8.01 28.08 -22.71
CA LEU A 18 7.52 28.36 -21.35
C LEU A 18 8.41 27.74 -20.28
N ALA A 19 8.85 26.48 -20.48
CA ALA A 19 9.77 25.79 -19.58
C ALA A 19 11.12 26.53 -19.49
N TYR A 20 11.63 27.07 -20.60
CA TYR A 20 12.87 27.85 -20.61
C TYR A 20 12.75 29.16 -19.80
N TYR A 21 11.65 29.92 -19.95
CA TYR A 21 11.47 31.17 -19.22
C TYR A 21 11.13 30.97 -17.73
N TRP A 22 10.52 29.86 -17.37
CA TRP A 22 10.04 29.59 -16.01
C TRP A 22 10.75 28.44 -15.32
N LYS A 23 11.93 28.03 -15.83
CA LYS A 23 12.72 26.91 -15.33
C LYS A 23 13.03 26.95 -13.82
N ASP A 24 13.11 28.15 -13.25
CA ASP A 24 13.41 28.35 -11.83
C ASP A 24 12.15 28.28 -10.94
N TYR A 25 10.96 28.26 -11.52
CA TYR A 25 9.67 28.35 -10.82
C TYR A 25 8.72 27.19 -11.13
N THR A 26 8.91 26.48 -12.24
CA THR A 26 7.98 25.44 -12.69
C THR A 26 8.71 24.28 -13.34
N GLU A 27 8.25 23.07 -13.02
CA GLU A 27 8.58 21.86 -13.78
C GLU A 27 7.37 21.53 -14.66
N ILE A 28 7.57 21.36 -15.97
CA ILE A 28 6.51 21.05 -16.91
C ILE A 28 6.61 19.58 -17.28
N PHE A 29 5.59 18.82 -16.91
CA PHE A 29 5.49 17.40 -17.24
C PHE A 29 4.51 17.20 -18.39
N TYR A 30 4.91 16.39 -19.38
CA TYR A 30 4.03 15.89 -20.42
C TYR A 30 3.39 14.59 -19.95
N ILE A 31 2.08 14.58 -19.84
CA ILE A 31 1.35 13.33 -19.65
C ILE A 31 0.91 12.89 -21.05
N GLN A 32 1.58 11.89 -21.60
CA GLN A 32 1.13 11.23 -22.80
C GLN A 32 0.22 10.09 -22.40
N SER A 33 -1.08 10.17 -22.76
CA SER A 33 -1.99 9.03 -22.60
C SER A 33 -1.42 7.84 -23.36
N GLN A 34 -1.24 6.73 -22.67
CA GLN A 34 -0.75 5.51 -23.28
C GLN A 34 -1.89 4.52 -23.35
N THR A 35 -2.14 4.01 -24.56
CA THR A 35 -2.95 2.82 -24.71
C THR A 35 -2.19 1.68 -24.02
N VAL A 36 -2.71 1.19 -22.91
CA VAL A 36 -2.20 -0.04 -22.29
C VAL A 36 -2.68 -1.16 -23.19
N THR A 37 -1.77 -1.76 -23.93
CA THR A 37 -2.01 -2.98 -24.71
C THR A 37 -1.35 -4.14 -23.98
N ASP A 38 -1.80 -5.37 -24.25
CA ASP A 38 -1.12 -6.59 -23.78
C ASP A 38 0.00 -7.00 -24.74
N GLU A 39 0.49 -6.06 -25.57
CA GLU A 39 1.65 -6.22 -26.41
C GLU A 39 2.90 -5.81 -25.64
N PHE A 40 3.83 -6.73 -25.48
CA PHE A 40 5.08 -6.52 -24.76
C PHE A 40 6.18 -7.44 -25.29
N ASP A 41 7.43 -7.09 -25.00
CA ASP A 41 8.59 -7.91 -25.34
C ASP A 41 8.65 -9.12 -24.38
N HIS A 42 8.28 -10.29 -24.91
CA HIS A 42 8.29 -11.54 -24.16
C HIS A 42 9.74 -12.02 -23.97
N ARG A 43 10.11 -12.33 -22.72
CA ARG A 43 11.44 -12.86 -22.39
C ARG A 43 11.27 -14.13 -21.55
N ASP A 44 11.86 -15.22 -22.05
CA ASP A 44 11.82 -16.53 -21.38
C ASP A 44 12.35 -16.48 -19.94
N GLU A 45 13.31 -15.60 -19.68
CA GLU A 45 13.96 -15.42 -18.37
C GLU A 45 12.94 -15.03 -17.28
N TYR A 46 11.88 -14.28 -17.58
CA TYR A 46 10.84 -13.95 -16.59
C TYR A 46 10.07 -15.22 -16.16
N GLY A 47 9.74 -16.07 -17.14
CA GLY A 47 9.11 -17.38 -16.90
C GLY A 47 10.02 -18.31 -16.12
N ASP A 48 11.33 -18.32 -16.41
CA ASP A 48 12.31 -19.13 -15.69
C ASP A 48 12.43 -18.71 -14.22
N ILE A 49 12.49 -17.40 -13.94
CA ILE A 49 12.49 -16.88 -12.58
C ILE A 49 11.18 -17.26 -11.86
N LEU A 50 10.03 -17.13 -12.53
CA LEU A 50 8.73 -17.49 -11.95
C LEU A 50 8.69 -18.99 -11.59
N ARG A 51 9.07 -19.87 -12.50
CA ARG A 51 9.15 -21.31 -12.26
C ARG A 51 10.11 -21.67 -11.13
N LYS A 52 11.32 -21.11 -11.18
CA LYS A 52 12.39 -21.38 -10.22
C LYS A 52 12.00 -21.05 -8.79
N TYR A 53 11.39 -19.88 -8.55
CA TYR A 53 11.14 -19.39 -7.20
C TYR A 53 9.69 -19.50 -6.74
N TRP A 54 8.72 -19.50 -7.66
CA TRP A 54 7.29 -19.61 -7.30
C TRP A 54 6.66 -20.94 -7.69
N GLY A 55 7.29 -21.72 -8.57
CA GLY A 55 6.76 -22.99 -9.05
C GLY A 55 5.54 -22.84 -9.96
N TYR A 56 5.36 -21.66 -10.58
CA TYR A 56 4.28 -21.39 -11.51
C TYR A 56 4.78 -21.40 -12.96
N ASP A 57 3.99 -21.98 -13.86
CA ASP A 57 4.32 -22.07 -15.28
C ASP A 57 3.83 -20.89 -16.11
N SER A 58 2.94 -20.08 -15.57
CA SER A 58 2.36 -18.93 -16.25
C SER A 58 2.02 -17.78 -15.31
N TYR A 59 2.01 -16.57 -15.86
CA TYR A 59 1.57 -15.38 -15.19
C TYR A 59 0.05 -15.26 -15.17
N ARG A 60 -0.48 -14.61 -14.15
CA ARG A 60 -1.92 -14.30 -14.06
C ARG A 60 -2.27 -13.12 -14.93
N THR A 61 -3.52 -13.08 -15.37
CA THR A 61 -4.11 -11.94 -16.06
C THR A 61 -4.90 -11.08 -15.09
N LEU A 62 -4.75 -9.77 -15.21
CA LEU A 62 -5.38 -8.78 -14.35
C LEU A 62 -6.36 -7.94 -15.17
N PRO A 63 -7.60 -7.75 -14.70
CA PRO A 63 -8.50 -6.77 -15.30
C PRO A 63 -8.06 -5.36 -14.87
N VAL A 64 -7.78 -4.50 -15.83
CA VAL A 64 -7.41 -3.10 -15.64
C VAL A 64 -8.31 -2.20 -16.48
N TYR A 65 -8.50 -0.97 -16.05
CA TYR A 65 -9.22 0.01 -16.84
C TYR A 65 -8.38 0.46 -18.05
N ASP A 66 -9.03 0.59 -19.19
CA ASP A 66 -8.46 1.28 -20.35
C ASP A 66 -8.39 2.78 -20.06
N MET A 67 -7.19 3.27 -19.77
CA MET A 67 -6.99 4.66 -19.34
C MET A 67 -7.38 5.66 -20.44
N VAL A 68 -7.20 5.33 -21.72
CA VAL A 68 -7.60 6.21 -22.84
C VAL A 68 -9.11 6.37 -22.88
N LYS A 69 -9.86 5.28 -22.72
CA LYS A 69 -11.33 5.34 -22.67
C LYS A 69 -11.85 6.02 -21.43
N ILE A 70 -11.20 5.81 -20.27
CA ILE A 70 -11.56 6.53 -19.04
C ILE A 70 -11.39 8.04 -19.22
N GLU A 71 -10.33 8.49 -19.89
CA GLU A 71 -10.12 9.92 -20.19
C GLU A 71 -11.21 10.48 -21.10
N GLN A 72 -11.77 9.66 -21.97
CA GLN A 72 -12.91 9.99 -22.84
C GLN A 72 -14.27 9.89 -22.11
N GLY A 73 -14.28 9.47 -20.84
CA GLY A 73 -15.50 9.30 -20.03
C GLY A 73 -16.14 7.92 -20.15
N GLU A 74 -15.51 6.98 -20.86
CA GLU A 74 -16.01 5.61 -21.04
C GLU A 74 -15.31 4.65 -20.06
N LYS A 75 -16.09 3.84 -19.35
CA LYS A 75 -15.56 2.78 -18.48
C LYS A 75 -15.38 1.49 -19.27
N SER A 76 -14.17 1.23 -19.70
CA SER A 76 -13.81 -0.03 -20.37
C SER A 76 -12.74 -0.74 -19.56
N VAL A 77 -12.81 -2.06 -19.49
CA VAL A 77 -11.85 -2.93 -18.80
C VAL A 77 -11.18 -3.81 -19.84
N ILE A 78 -9.87 -3.90 -19.77
CA ILE A 78 -9.05 -4.79 -20.57
C ILE A 78 -8.31 -5.76 -19.64
N ASN A 79 -7.90 -6.90 -20.19
CA ASN A 79 -7.10 -7.86 -19.45
C ASN A 79 -5.63 -7.68 -19.82
N VAL A 80 -4.79 -7.56 -18.80
CA VAL A 80 -3.33 -7.41 -18.95
C VAL A 80 -2.62 -8.49 -18.16
N SER A 81 -1.64 -9.14 -18.76
CA SER A 81 -0.79 -10.13 -18.09
C SER A 81 0.10 -9.45 -17.04
N GLN A 82 0.35 -10.12 -15.92
CA GLN A 82 1.41 -9.70 -14.99
C GLN A 82 2.78 -9.59 -15.70
N GLU A 83 3.03 -10.44 -16.68
CA GLU A 83 4.25 -10.40 -17.48
C GLU A 83 4.39 -9.10 -18.28
N CYS A 84 3.31 -8.56 -18.81
CA CYS A 84 3.30 -7.25 -19.45
C CYS A 84 3.75 -6.14 -18.50
N ILE A 85 3.27 -6.15 -17.25
CA ILE A 85 3.69 -5.18 -16.24
C ILE A 85 5.17 -5.35 -15.89
N ILE A 86 5.65 -6.59 -15.77
CA ILE A 86 7.05 -6.94 -15.51
C ILE A 86 7.93 -6.45 -16.65
N SER A 87 7.56 -6.76 -17.90
CA SER A 87 8.29 -6.35 -19.09
C SER A 87 8.39 -4.83 -19.20
N ASN A 88 7.28 -4.11 -19.00
CA ASN A 88 7.30 -2.64 -19.00
C ASN A 88 8.19 -2.07 -17.90
N LEU A 89 8.18 -2.64 -16.69
CA LEU A 89 9.09 -2.21 -15.63
C LEU A 89 10.56 -2.37 -16.01
N VAL A 90 10.92 -3.54 -16.54
CA VAL A 90 12.30 -3.82 -16.96
C VAL A 90 12.70 -2.91 -18.12
N GLU A 91 11.85 -2.73 -19.13
CA GLU A 91 12.10 -1.84 -20.26
C GLU A 91 12.38 -0.41 -19.78
N GLN A 92 11.58 0.12 -18.87
CA GLN A 92 11.81 1.47 -18.34
C GLN A 92 13.13 1.58 -17.58
N VAL A 93 13.53 0.54 -16.82
CA VAL A 93 14.86 0.50 -16.18
C VAL A 93 15.98 0.41 -17.20
N GLU A 94 15.83 -0.38 -18.26
CA GLU A 94 16.81 -0.46 -19.35
C GLU A 94 16.95 0.90 -20.06
N ASN A 95 15.84 1.60 -20.32
CA ASN A 95 15.84 2.94 -20.92
C ASN A 95 16.61 3.98 -20.08
N CYS A 96 16.68 3.83 -18.75
CA CYS A 96 17.47 4.70 -17.90
C CYS A 96 18.99 4.68 -18.24
N ASP A 97 19.50 3.61 -18.83
CA ASP A 97 20.91 3.43 -19.18
C ASP A 97 21.26 3.95 -20.60
N GLU A 98 20.28 4.00 -21.47
CA GLU A 98 20.48 4.28 -22.90
C GLU A 98 20.26 5.75 -23.28
N ASP A 99 20.20 6.67 -22.29
CA ASP A 99 19.87 8.10 -22.50
C ASP A 99 18.50 8.29 -23.22
N LYS A 100 17.61 7.30 -23.07
CA LYS A 100 16.25 7.35 -23.58
C LYS A 100 15.30 7.96 -22.55
N ASP A 101 14.18 8.46 -23.02
CA ASP A 101 13.09 8.85 -22.15
C ASP A 101 12.52 7.61 -21.46
N PHE A 102 12.50 7.60 -20.13
CA PHE A 102 11.90 6.55 -19.32
C PHE A 102 10.73 7.07 -18.50
N ARG A 103 9.89 6.16 -18.05
CA ARG A 103 8.67 6.45 -17.32
C ARG A 103 8.63 5.65 -16.01
N ASP A 104 8.03 6.23 -14.99
CA ASP A 104 7.68 5.51 -13.77
C ASP A 104 6.47 4.59 -14.02
N VAL A 105 6.13 3.72 -13.07
CA VAL A 105 5.02 2.78 -13.23
C VAL A 105 4.09 2.84 -12.03
N PHE A 106 2.79 2.98 -12.29
CA PHE A 106 1.75 3.02 -11.26
C PHE A 106 0.81 1.83 -11.42
N VAL A 107 0.74 0.96 -10.43
CA VAL A 107 -0.07 -0.27 -10.48
C VAL A 107 -1.06 -0.31 -9.34
N THR A 108 -2.34 -0.45 -9.67
CA THR A 108 -3.33 -0.91 -8.70
C THR A 108 -3.79 -2.31 -9.07
N ALA A 109 -3.85 -3.18 -8.08
CA ALA A 109 -4.36 -4.53 -8.27
C ALA A 109 -4.99 -5.02 -6.96
N PRO A 110 -6.11 -5.76 -7.00
CA PRO A 110 -6.80 -6.21 -5.81
C PRO A 110 -5.87 -7.03 -4.90
N THR A 111 -6.25 -7.15 -3.64
CA THR A 111 -5.56 -8.03 -2.70
C THR A 111 -5.62 -9.46 -3.21
N GLY A 112 -4.50 -10.19 -3.16
CA GLY A 112 -4.41 -11.55 -3.70
C GLY A 112 -4.06 -11.63 -5.20
N ALA A 113 -4.00 -10.51 -5.92
CA ALA A 113 -3.64 -10.47 -7.34
C ALA A 113 -2.15 -10.68 -7.64
N GLY A 114 -1.33 -11.01 -6.64
CA GLY A 114 0.09 -11.27 -6.83
C GLY A 114 0.94 -10.02 -7.07
N LYS A 115 0.59 -8.86 -6.46
CA LYS A 115 1.37 -7.63 -6.58
C LYS A 115 2.87 -7.81 -6.34
N SER A 116 3.24 -8.59 -5.32
CA SER A 116 4.65 -8.83 -4.99
C SER A 116 5.43 -9.50 -6.12
N VAL A 117 4.82 -10.42 -6.86
CA VAL A 117 5.46 -11.08 -8.02
C VAL A 117 5.82 -10.05 -9.09
N MET A 118 4.95 -9.07 -9.34
CA MET A 118 5.14 -8.06 -10.38
C MET A 118 6.33 -7.13 -10.15
N PHE A 119 6.83 -7.01 -8.92
CA PHE A 119 8.06 -6.25 -8.66
C PHE A 119 9.24 -7.13 -8.22
N GLN A 120 8.99 -8.32 -7.64
CA GLN A 120 10.07 -9.20 -7.22
C GLN A 120 10.74 -9.92 -8.40
N VAL A 121 9.96 -10.34 -9.42
CA VAL A 121 10.53 -10.94 -10.63
C VAL A 121 11.44 -9.96 -11.36
N PRO A 122 11.03 -8.74 -11.71
CA PRO A 122 11.93 -7.78 -12.33
C PRO A 122 13.11 -7.42 -11.42
N ALA A 123 12.93 -7.33 -10.10
CA ALA A 123 14.04 -7.08 -9.19
C ALA A 123 15.12 -8.17 -9.24
N ILE A 124 14.71 -9.44 -9.32
CA ILE A 124 15.62 -10.58 -9.47
C ILE A 124 16.32 -10.54 -10.84
N TYR A 125 15.56 -10.34 -11.92
CA TYR A 125 16.10 -10.24 -13.27
C TYR A 125 17.15 -9.12 -13.39
N LEU A 126 16.82 -7.92 -12.92
CA LEU A 126 17.72 -6.76 -12.95
C LEU A 126 19.00 -6.97 -12.13
N ALA A 127 18.87 -7.69 -11.00
CA ALA A 127 20.02 -8.05 -10.19
C ALA A 127 20.94 -9.07 -10.88
N GLU A 128 20.36 -10.15 -11.42
CA GLU A 128 21.13 -11.22 -12.08
C GLU A 128 21.81 -10.72 -13.37
N LYS A 129 21.14 -9.84 -14.13
CA LYS A 129 21.62 -9.39 -15.44
C LYS A 129 22.52 -8.15 -15.36
N PHE A 130 22.20 -7.20 -14.50
CA PHE A 130 22.84 -5.89 -14.45
C PHE A 130 23.45 -5.53 -13.08
N ASN A 131 23.39 -6.44 -12.11
CA ASN A 131 23.81 -6.21 -10.72
C ASN A 131 23.17 -4.96 -10.09
N LEU A 132 21.92 -4.65 -10.44
CA LEU A 132 21.20 -3.51 -9.92
C LEU A 132 20.56 -3.83 -8.57
N LEU A 133 20.45 -2.79 -7.71
CA LEU A 133 19.77 -2.88 -6.43
C LEU A 133 18.31 -2.41 -6.58
N THR A 134 17.39 -3.17 -6.02
CA THR A 134 16.00 -2.74 -5.84
C THR A 134 15.73 -2.40 -4.38
N ILE A 135 15.22 -1.18 -4.14
CA ILE A 135 14.78 -0.75 -2.81
C ILE A 135 13.25 -0.83 -2.77
N VAL A 136 12.71 -1.60 -1.83
CA VAL A 136 11.26 -1.71 -1.60
C VAL A 136 10.90 -0.95 -0.33
N ILE A 137 10.17 0.13 -0.49
CA ILE A 137 9.67 0.94 0.61
C ILE A 137 8.30 0.42 1.01
N SER A 138 8.18 -0.05 2.24
CA SER A 138 6.93 -0.59 2.78
C SER A 138 6.66 -0.03 4.19
N PRO A 139 5.39 0.26 4.52
CA PRO A 139 5.05 0.97 5.76
C PRO A 139 5.13 0.12 7.02
N LEU A 140 5.19 -1.20 6.88
CA LEU A 140 5.02 -2.11 7.99
C LEU A 140 6.16 -3.12 8.09
N ILE A 141 6.79 -3.15 9.27
CA ILE A 141 7.88 -4.08 9.59
C ILE A 141 7.43 -5.54 9.42
N GLY A 142 6.21 -5.88 9.89
CA GLY A 142 5.65 -7.23 9.73
C GLY A 142 5.56 -7.64 8.26
N LEU A 143 5.01 -6.77 7.41
CA LEU A 143 4.89 -7.05 5.97
C LEU A 143 6.26 -7.22 5.30
N MET A 144 7.23 -6.37 5.62
CA MET A 144 8.61 -6.50 5.10
C MET A 144 9.25 -7.82 5.51
N ASN A 145 9.11 -8.21 6.77
CA ASN A 145 9.66 -9.45 7.28
C ASN A 145 9.00 -10.67 6.62
N ASP A 146 7.69 -10.64 6.42
CA ASP A 146 6.94 -11.70 5.72
C ASP A 146 7.36 -11.81 4.25
N GLN A 147 7.56 -10.69 3.54
CA GLN A 147 8.06 -10.69 2.17
C GLN A 147 9.44 -11.33 2.06
N VAL A 148 10.38 -10.95 2.95
CA VAL A 148 11.73 -11.54 2.98
C VAL A 148 11.68 -13.02 3.32
N LYS A 149 10.92 -13.41 4.35
CA LYS A 149 10.74 -14.82 4.76
C LYS A 149 10.15 -15.66 3.63
N ASN A 150 9.16 -15.14 2.91
CA ASN A 150 8.56 -15.82 1.77
C ASN A 150 9.56 -16.03 0.62
N LEU A 151 10.43 -15.07 0.34
CA LEU A 151 11.51 -15.21 -0.63
C LEU A 151 12.56 -16.25 -0.15
N GLU A 152 12.93 -16.23 1.12
CA GLU A 152 13.84 -17.22 1.70
C GLU A 152 13.27 -18.66 1.64
N MET A 153 11.99 -18.86 1.93
CA MET A 153 11.30 -20.14 1.78
C MET A 153 11.27 -20.63 0.33
N ARG A 154 11.30 -19.73 -0.64
CA ARG A 154 11.40 -20.00 -2.07
C ARG A 154 12.85 -20.15 -2.55
N SER A 155 13.80 -20.27 -1.62
CA SER A 155 15.23 -20.41 -1.88
C SER A 155 15.92 -19.16 -2.45
N TYR A 156 15.26 -17.98 -2.43
CA TYR A 156 15.89 -16.71 -2.77
C TYR A 156 16.39 -16.00 -1.50
N ARG A 157 17.69 -16.01 -1.28
CA ARG A 157 18.32 -15.50 -0.04
C ARG A 157 18.98 -14.12 -0.18
N HIS A 158 18.79 -13.43 -1.30
CA HIS A 158 19.40 -12.15 -1.61
C HIS A 158 18.47 -10.96 -1.31
N ALA A 159 17.49 -11.14 -0.44
CA ALA A 159 16.61 -10.11 0.06
C ALA A 159 16.77 -9.94 1.57
N LYS A 160 16.78 -8.70 2.05
CA LYS A 160 16.83 -8.37 3.48
C LYS A 160 15.98 -7.16 3.81
N THR A 161 15.69 -6.98 5.10
CA THR A 161 14.98 -5.81 5.61
C THR A 161 15.87 -5.00 6.55
N ILE A 162 15.73 -3.68 6.49
CA ILE A 162 16.29 -2.74 7.47
C ILE A 162 15.13 -1.96 8.08
N ASN A 163 15.00 -2.07 9.40
CA ASN A 163 13.93 -1.43 10.16
C ASN A 163 14.40 -1.09 11.59
N SER A 164 13.51 -0.49 12.40
CA SER A 164 13.81 -0.07 13.78
C SER A 164 14.06 -1.22 14.75
N ASP A 165 13.56 -2.42 14.48
CA ASP A 165 13.64 -3.58 15.39
C ASP A 165 15.00 -4.31 15.28
N ILE A 166 15.80 -3.98 14.28
CA ILE A 166 17.11 -4.61 14.02
C ILE A 166 18.21 -3.88 14.76
N SER A 167 19.08 -4.62 15.45
CA SER A 167 20.21 -4.05 16.17
C SER A 167 21.19 -3.31 15.23
N PRO A 168 21.93 -2.29 15.72
CA PRO A 168 22.91 -1.56 14.91
C PRO A 168 23.97 -2.45 14.28
N ILE A 169 24.41 -3.52 14.98
CA ILE A 169 25.44 -4.46 14.50
C ILE A 169 24.90 -5.23 13.28
N ILE A 170 23.68 -5.76 13.38
CA ILE A 170 23.04 -6.49 12.26
C ILE A 170 22.76 -5.54 11.09
N LYS A 171 22.37 -4.29 11.37
CA LYS A 171 22.18 -3.29 10.32
C LYS A 171 23.47 -3.05 9.54
N GLN A 172 24.61 -2.94 10.23
CA GLN A 172 25.90 -2.74 9.57
C GLN A 172 26.28 -3.96 8.73
N ASP A 173 26.11 -5.18 9.23
CA ASP A 173 26.36 -6.40 8.44
C ASP A 173 25.49 -6.46 7.17
N ILE A 174 24.22 -6.03 7.25
CA ILE A 174 23.36 -5.97 6.05
C ILE A 174 23.86 -4.93 5.06
N ILE A 175 24.27 -3.75 5.54
CA ILE A 175 24.82 -2.66 4.72
C ILE A 175 26.07 -3.12 3.97
N ASP A 176 27.01 -3.75 4.68
CA ASP A 176 28.25 -4.26 4.10
C ASP A 176 27.93 -5.31 3.00
N LYS A 177 27.01 -6.21 3.26
CA LYS A 177 26.55 -7.21 2.28
C LYS A 177 25.77 -6.63 1.10
N VAL A 178 25.07 -5.51 1.27
CA VAL A 178 24.48 -4.75 0.15
C VAL A 178 25.58 -4.17 -0.72
N ALA A 179 26.57 -3.53 -0.12
CA ALA A 179 27.73 -2.98 -0.84
C ALA A 179 28.50 -4.07 -1.61
N ASP A 180 28.67 -5.25 -1.01
CA ASP A 180 29.35 -6.40 -1.61
C ASP A 180 28.47 -7.15 -2.63
N SER A 181 27.34 -6.64 -3.03
CA SER A 181 26.41 -7.28 -3.98
C SER A 181 25.90 -8.67 -3.54
N GLN A 182 25.83 -8.95 -2.24
CA GLN A 182 25.25 -10.18 -1.73
C GLN A 182 23.73 -10.07 -1.56
N TYR A 183 23.22 -8.84 -1.34
CA TYR A 183 21.79 -8.57 -1.30
C TYR A 183 21.38 -7.66 -2.45
N HIS A 184 20.28 -8.01 -3.10
CA HIS A 184 19.78 -7.36 -4.30
C HIS A 184 18.44 -6.67 -4.11
N ILE A 185 17.66 -7.11 -3.10
CA ILE A 185 16.37 -6.52 -2.73
C ILE A 185 16.43 -6.09 -1.27
N LEU A 186 16.31 -4.79 -1.05
CA LEU A 186 16.34 -4.20 0.27
C LEU A 186 14.98 -3.63 0.65
N TYR A 187 14.31 -4.26 1.61
CA TYR A 187 13.08 -3.74 2.19
C TYR A 187 13.39 -2.75 3.31
N ILE A 188 12.81 -1.57 3.23
CA ILE A 188 13.07 -0.49 4.19
C ILE A 188 11.80 0.30 4.49
N SER A 189 11.66 0.77 5.75
CA SER A 189 10.56 1.67 6.09
C SER A 189 10.88 3.12 5.69
N PRO A 190 9.89 3.96 5.36
CA PRO A 190 10.12 5.35 5.01
C PRO A 190 10.90 6.10 6.07
N GLU A 191 10.55 5.90 7.35
CA GLU A 191 11.21 6.55 8.48
C GLU A 191 12.69 6.18 8.56
N THR A 192 13.01 4.91 8.30
CA THR A 192 14.40 4.45 8.33
C THR A 192 15.19 5.00 7.13
N LEU A 193 14.57 5.13 5.97
CA LEU A 193 15.19 5.72 4.80
C LEU A 193 15.47 7.22 5.02
N LEU A 194 14.48 7.98 5.50
CA LEU A 194 14.57 9.42 5.66
C LEU A 194 15.42 9.86 6.88
N SER A 195 15.49 9.02 7.91
CA SER A 195 16.34 9.31 9.10
C SER A 195 17.83 9.23 8.79
N ARG A 196 18.22 8.72 7.63
CA ARG A 196 19.59 8.64 7.16
C ARG A 196 19.91 9.82 6.24
N SER A 197 20.76 10.69 6.69
CA SER A 197 21.27 11.81 5.87
C SER A 197 22.11 11.32 4.68
N ASP A 198 22.52 10.05 4.70
CA ASP A 198 23.48 9.48 3.76
C ASP A 198 23.02 8.08 3.31
N VAL A 199 22.29 8.04 2.19
CA VAL A 199 21.86 6.78 1.57
C VAL A 199 23.05 6.03 0.95
N GLU A 200 24.15 6.72 0.63
CA GLU A 200 25.37 6.08 0.14
C GLU A 200 25.96 5.11 1.16
N GLN A 201 25.89 5.45 2.45
CA GLN A 201 26.27 4.50 3.50
C GLN A 201 25.38 3.24 3.50
N LEU A 202 24.14 3.34 3.01
CA LEU A 202 23.21 2.22 2.97
C LEU A 202 23.46 1.31 1.77
N ILE A 203 23.82 1.87 0.63
CA ILE A 203 23.93 1.15 -0.64
C ILE A 203 25.37 0.98 -1.14
N GLY A 204 26.36 1.67 -0.51
CA GLY A 204 27.71 1.73 -1.02
C GLY A 204 27.77 2.30 -2.42
N ASP A 205 28.62 1.74 -3.26
CA ASP A 205 28.75 2.14 -4.67
C ASP A 205 27.72 1.47 -5.60
N ARG A 206 26.69 0.81 -5.03
CA ARG A 206 25.66 0.11 -5.80
C ARG A 206 24.74 1.09 -6.53
N THR A 207 24.41 0.75 -7.75
CA THR A 207 23.44 1.49 -8.56
C THR A 207 22.03 0.99 -8.28
N ILE A 208 21.14 1.91 -7.92
CA ILE A 208 19.71 1.62 -7.80
C ILE A 208 19.13 1.52 -9.20
N GLY A 209 18.46 0.42 -9.50
CA GLY A 209 17.71 0.26 -10.77
C GLY A 209 16.22 0.60 -10.59
N MET A 210 15.66 0.28 -9.44
CA MET A 210 14.24 0.48 -9.18
C MET A 210 13.98 0.79 -7.71
N ILE A 211 13.08 1.75 -7.44
CA ILE A 211 12.48 1.98 -6.12
C ILE A 211 11.00 1.59 -6.21
N VAL A 212 10.61 0.63 -5.38
CA VAL A 212 9.22 0.17 -5.26
C VAL A 212 8.58 0.79 -4.03
N ILE A 213 7.40 1.38 -4.20
CA ILE A 213 6.56 1.84 -3.09
C ILE A 213 5.40 0.86 -2.95
N ASP A 214 5.51 -0.05 -1.99
CA ASP A 214 4.44 -0.99 -1.69
C ASP A 214 3.40 -0.33 -0.78
N GLU A 215 2.13 -0.70 -0.94
CA GLU A 215 0.97 -0.08 -0.28
C GLU A 215 0.94 1.45 -0.46
N ALA A 216 1.16 1.92 -1.69
CA ALA A 216 1.32 3.33 -2.02
C ALA A 216 0.13 4.23 -1.63
N HIS A 217 -1.07 3.67 -1.39
CA HIS A 217 -2.22 4.42 -0.86
C HIS A 217 -1.91 5.12 0.47
N ILE A 218 -0.91 4.65 1.21
CA ILE A 218 -0.51 5.22 2.49
C ILE A 218 0.12 6.61 2.32
N VAL A 219 0.73 6.88 1.16
CA VAL A 219 1.28 8.21 0.84
C VAL A 219 0.22 9.30 1.01
N THR A 220 -1.00 9.02 0.58
CA THR A 220 -2.12 9.98 0.61
C THR A 220 -2.98 9.89 1.86
N THR A 221 -3.26 8.66 2.34
CA THR A 221 -4.18 8.45 3.47
C THR A 221 -3.52 8.63 4.83
N TRP A 222 -2.31 8.13 5.02
CA TRP A 222 -1.59 8.17 6.29
C TRP A 222 -0.58 9.31 6.38
N GLY A 223 -0.05 9.78 5.25
CA GLY A 223 0.87 10.90 5.22
C GLY A 223 0.28 12.15 5.86
N LYS A 224 -1.00 12.41 5.61
CA LYS A 224 -1.72 13.56 6.18
C LYS A 224 -2.01 13.44 7.68
N GLN A 225 -2.12 12.24 8.23
CA GLN A 225 -2.65 12.04 9.58
C GLN A 225 -1.64 11.45 10.57
N PHE A 226 -0.72 10.57 10.13
CA PHE A 226 0.09 9.77 11.05
C PHE A 226 1.57 9.61 10.67
N ARG A 227 1.99 9.89 9.43
CA ARG A 227 3.36 9.64 8.96
C ARG A 227 3.84 10.74 8.01
N PRO A 228 4.32 11.87 8.54
CA PRO A 228 4.85 12.97 7.74
C PRO A 228 6.03 12.55 6.85
N ASP A 229 6.72 11.46 7.19
CA ASP A 229 7.84 10.92 6.42
C ASP A 229 7.47 10.62 4.95
N TYR A 230 6.23 10.21 4.68
CA TYR A 230 5.78 9.98 3.30
C TYR A 230 5.72 11.27 2.46
N TRP A 231 5.55 12.42 3.07
CA TRP A 231 5.55 13.70 2.35
C TRP A 231 6.93 14.10 1.86
N TYR A 232 7.97 13.74 2.63
CA TYR A 232 9.35 14.01 2.26
C TYR A 232 9.96 12.93 1.36
N LEU A 233 9.27 11.81 1.20
CA LEU A 233 9.76 10.68 0.43
C LEU A 233 10.00 11.04 -1.04
N GLY A 234 9.08 11.80 -1.66
CA GLY A 234 9.22 12.24 -3.04
C GLY A 234 10.43 13.14 -3.26
N ASP A 235 10.63 14.13 -2.37
CA ASP A 235 11.82 15.01 -2.42
C ASP A 235 13.10 14.21 -2.22
N HIS A 236 13.07 13.19 -1.36
CA HIS A 236 14.22 12.31 -1.15
C HIS A 236 14.52 11.47 -2.40
N ILE A 237 13.50 10.89 -3.03
CA ILE A 237 13.63 10.15 -4.30
C ILE A 237 14.22 11.05 -5.40
N LYS A 238 13.73 12.29 -5.52
CA LYS A 238 14.24 13.28 -6.48
C LYS A 238 15.72 13.58 -6.24
N LYS A 239 16.14 13.75 -4.98
CA LYS A 239 17.54 13.94 -4.61
C LYS A 239 18.41 12.72 -4.95
N LEU A 240 17.92 11.51 -4.70
CA LEU A 240 18.61 10.28 -5.07
C LEU A 240 18.82 10.15 -6.59
N ARG A 241 17.79 10.43 -7.39
CA ARG A 241 17.90 10.44 -8.86
C ARG A 241 18.98 11.41 -9.32
N LYS A 242 18.93 12.66 -8.82
CA LYS A 242 19.90 13.69 -9.15
C LYS A 242 21.32 13.24 -8.81
N LYS A 243 21.52 12.66 -7.65
CA LYS A 243 22.82 12.20 -7.18
C LYS A 243 23.39 11.04 -8.02
N GLN A 244 22.57 10.05 -8.41
CA GLN A 244 23.01 8.99 -9.31
C GLN A 244 23.50 9.55 -10.64
N ILE A 245 22.75 10.51 -11.21
CA ILE A 245 23.16 11.17 -12.48
C ILE A 245 24.46 11.94 -12.29
N GLU A 246 24.61 12.69 -11.20
CA GLU A 246 25.87 13.41 -10.87
C GLU A 246 27.06 12.46 -10.73
N ASN A 247 26.83 11.26 -10.20
CA ASN A 247 27.84 10.19 -10.08
C ASN A 247 28.07 9.42 -11.40
N LYS A 248 27.48 9.87 -12.51
CA LYS A 248 27.55 9.19 -13.81
C LYS A 248 27.00 7.75 -13.80
N GLN A 249 26.09 7.50 -12.89
CA GLN A 249 25.32 6.27 -12.85
C GLN A 249 23.99 6.47 -13.60
N ARG A 250 23.36 5.36 -14.04
CA ARG A 250 22.01 5.41 -14.64
C ARG A 250 20.99 5.95 -13.64
N SER A 251 19.91 6.53 -14.12
CA SER A 251 18.76 6.85 -13.28
C SER A 251 18.04 5.57 -12.84
N PHE A 252 16.91 5.67 -12.13
CA PHE A 252 16.09 4.54 -11.72
C PHE A 252 14.60 4.83 -11.89
N VAL A 253 13.83 3.75 -12.00
CA VAL A 253 12.36 3.80 -12.08
C VAL A 253 11.74 3.78 -10.71
N VAL A 254 10.70 4.57 -10.50
CA VAL A 254 9.79 4.46 -9.34
C VAL A 254 8.57 3.67 -9.74
N ALA A 255 8.33 2.57 -9.03
CA ALA A 255 7.15 1.73 -9.24
C ALA A 255 6.27 1.73 -7.99
N THR A 256 5.00 2.07 -8.14
CA THR A 256 4.05 2.07 -7.02
C THR A 256 3.07 0.92 -7.14
N PHE A 257 2.83 0.23 -6.04
CA PHE A 257 1.87 -0.87 -5.94
C PHE A 257 0.88 -0.62 -4.81
N THR A 258 -0.40 -0.74 -5.10
CA THR A 258 -1.45 -0.61 -4.07
C THR A 258 -2.66 -1.47 -4.42
N ALA A 259 -3.44 -1.84 -3.41
CA ALA A 259 -4.71 -2.52 -3.63
C ALA A 259 -5.84 -1.55 -4.00
N THR A 260 -5.71 -0.29 -3.62
CA THR A 260 -6.76 0.72 -3.78
C THR A 260 -6.16 2.05 -4.19
N ALA A 261 -6.78 2.69 -5.18
CA ALA A 261 -6.56 4.09 -5.49
C ALA A 261 -7.86 4.69 -6.04
N ILE A 262 -8.22 5.85 -5.52
CA ILE A 262 -9.31 6.66 -6.08
C ILE A 262 -8.74 7.45 -7.24
N TYR A 263 -9.33 7.30 -8.41
CA TYR A 263 -8.98 8.02 -9.63
C TYR A 263 -10.05 9.06 -9.93
N ARG A 264 -9.66 10.32 -9.93
CA ARG A 264 -10.53 11.50 -10.06
C ARG A 264 -11.52 11.67 -8.88
N GLY A 265 -12.08 12.86 -8.77
CA GLY A 265 -13.01 13.24 -7.71
C GLY A 265 -12.37 14.01 -6.56
N PRO A 266 -13.11 14.27 -5.47
CA PRO A 266 -12.63 15.11 -4.36
C PRO A 266 -11.43 14.53 -3.60
N GLU A 267 -11.24 13.21 -3.66
CA GLU A 267 -10.15 12.48 -3.00
C GLU A 267 -9.35 11.71 -4.05
N ASP A 268 -8.79 12.43 -5.05
CA ASP A 268 -7.99 11.82 -6.12
C ASP A 268 -6.63 11.34 -5.60
N MET A 269 -6.62 10.13 -5.06
CA MET A 269 -5.42 9.50 -4.50
C MET A 269 -4.35 9.21 -5.58
N TYR A 270 -4.78 8.95 -6.81
CA TYR A 270 -3.86 8.70 -7.93
C TYR A 270 -3.02 9.94 -8.22
N THR A 271 -3.67 11.08 -8.50
CA THR A 271 -2.97 12.33 -8.80
C THR A 271 -2.13 12.80 -7.61
N GLU A 272 -2.65 12.67 -6.39
CA GLU A 272 -1.94 13.05 -5.18
C GLU A 272 -0.67 12.18 -4.98
N THR A 273 -0.74 10.87 -5.21
CA THR A 273 0.41 9.97 -5.09
C THR A 273 1.50 10.31 -6.12
N ILE A 274 1.11 10.52 -7.38
CA ILE A 274 2.05 10.89 -8.46
C ILE A 274 2.78 12.18 -8.11
N ASN A 275 2.05 13.20 -7.68
CA ASN A 275 2.62 14.50 -7.32
C ASN A 275 3.52 14.41 -6.08
N SER A 276 3.07 13.72 -5.03
CA SER A 276 3.83 13.57 -3.78
C SER A 276 5.13 12.79 -3.96
N LEU A 277 5.17 11.83 -4.86
CA LEU A 277 6.37 11.01 -5.16
C LEU A 277 7.21 11.57 -6.30
N HIS A 278 6.81 12.68 -6.93
CA HIS A 278 7.45 13.24 -8.11
C HIS A 278 7.66 12.19 -9.22
N MET A 279 6.62 11.38 -9.48
CA MET A 279 6.69 10.34 -10.51
C MET A 279 6.78 10.94 -11.91
N LEU A 280 7.64 10.36 -12.74
CA LEU A 280 7.90 10.82 -14.10
C LEU A 280 6.92 10.15 -15.07
N ASN A 281 5.87 10.86 -15.48
CA ASN A 281 4.90 10.45 -16.52
C ASN A 281 4.54 8.95 -16.46
N PRO A 282 3.95 8.44 -15.35
CA PRO A 282 3.89 7.01 -15.10
C PRO A 282 3.04 6.24 -16.12
N ILE A 283 3.50 5.04 -16.49
CA ILE A 283 2.67 4.03 -17.12
C ILE A 283 1.68 3.54 -16.06
N THR A 284 0.38 3.67 -16.33
CA THR A 284 -0.65 3.45 -15.31
C THR A 284 -1.48 2.22 -15.61
N TYR A 285 -1.45 1.26 -14.70
CA TYR A 285 -2.31 0.09 -14.66
C TYR A 285 -3.32 0.25 -13.54
N LEU A 286 -4.48 0.84 -13.86
CA LEU A 286 -5.54 1.06 -12.89
C LEU A 286 -6.43 -0.19 -12.81
N GLY A 287 -6.19 -1.05 -11.81
CA GLY A 287 -6.87 -2.31 -11.64
C GLY A 287 -8.37 -2.19 -11.37
N TYR A 288 -9.13 -3.09 -11.96
CA TYR A 288 -10.54 -3.24 -11.68
C TYR A 288 -10.71 -4.00 -10.36
N VAL A 289 -11.03 -3.28 -9.30
CA VAL A 289 -11.03 -3.81 -7.92
C VAL A 289 -12.28 -4.58 -7.51
N LYS A 290 -13.28 -4.72 -8.40
CA LYS A 290 -14.50 -5.49 -8.08
C LYS A 290 -14.16 -6.97 -7.91
N ARG A 291 -14.49 -7.52 -6.75
CA ARG A 291 -14.37 -8.94 -6.41
C ARG A 291 -15.71 -9.63 -6.67
N GLY A 292 -15.78 -10.40 -7.76
CA GLY A 292 -16.98 -11.19 -8.10
C GLY A 292 -17.17 -12.45 -7.25
N ASP A 293 -16.17 -12.80 -6.48
CA ASP A 293 -16.10 -13.93 -5.55
C ASP A 293 -16.52 -13.56 -4.10
N ILE A 294 -16.82 -12.27 -3.84
CA ILE A 294 -17.30 -11.77 -2.55
C ILE A 294 -18.70 -11.18 -2.72
N ASP A 295 -19.67 -11.79 -2.06
CA ASP A 295 -21.04 -11.28 -2.01
C ASP A 295 -21.14 -10.22 -0.90
N ILE A 296 -21.53 -8.99 -1.28
CA ILE A 296 -21.72 -7.90 -0.31
C ILE A 296 -23.18 -7.88 0.12
N VAL A 297 -23.41 -8.14 1.41
CA VAL A 297 -24.74 -8.18 2.03
C VAL A 297 -24.85 -7.05 3.05
N ILE A 298 -25.73 -6.10 2.79
CA ILE A 298 -26.02 -5.00 3.70
C ILE A 298 -27.48 -5.11 4.15
N ASP A 299 -27.69 -5.50 5.39
CA ASP A 299 -28.98 -5.54 6.02
C ASP A 299 -29.29 -4.23 6.74
N GLN A 300 -30.54 -3.84 6.74
CA GLN A 300 -31.02 -2.71 7.53
C GLN A 300 -32.10 -3.18 8.51
N LYS A 301 -31.74 -3.30 9.79
CA LYS A 301 -32.76 -3.51 10.83
C LYS A 301 -33.63 -2.26 10.96
N LYS A 302 -34.94 -2.44 10.86
CA LYS A 302 -35.92 -1.39 11.12
C LYS A 302 -35.79 -0.93 12.58
N LYS A 303 -35.36 0.33 12.75
CA LYS A 303 -35.39 1.20 13.94
C LYS A 303 -35.16 0.52 15.29
N ALA A 304 -33.95 0.58 15.80
CA ALA A 304 -33.75 0.62 17.25
C ALA A 304 -34.28 1.98 17.77
N LYS A 305 -35.46 2.00 18.34
CA LYS A 305 -35.95 3.10 19.18
C LYS A 305 -35.46 2.76 20.58
N GLY A 306 -34.45 3.46 21.10
CA GLY A 306 -34.00 3.19 22.44
C GLY A 306 -32.76 4.02 22.82
N GLU A 307 -32.35 3.96 24.06
CA GLU A 307 -31.18 4.60 24.64
C GLU A 307 -29.86 4.01 24.04
N ARG A 308 -28.71 4.64 24.35
CA ARG A 308 -27.39 4.22 23.85
C ARG A 308 -27.05 2.77 24.25
N ALA A 309 -27.47 2.34 25.44
CA ALA A 309 -27.23 0.99 25.95
C ALA A 309 -27.96 -0.08 25.11
N GLU A 310 -29.20 0.18 24.73
CA GLU A 310 -29.98 -0.73 23.88
C GLU A 310 -29.36 -0.89 22.49
N TYR A 311 -28.82 0.19 21.90
CA TYR A 311 -28.16 0.12 20.62
C TYR A 311 -26.92 -0.77 20.65
N GLU A 312 -26.04 -0.67 21.66
CA GLU A 312 -24.85 -1.50 21.77
C GLU A 312 -25.22 -2.97 22.04
N LEU A 313 -26.24 -3.21 22.85
CA LEU A 313 -26.76 -4.55 23.13
C LEU A 313 -27.31 -5.20 21.85
N ASP A 314 -28.14 -4.47 21.09
CA ASP A 314 -28.65 -4.93 19.78
C ASP A 314 -27.51 -5.33 18.83
N LYS A 315 -26.44 -4.55 18.78
CA LYS A 315 -25.28 -4.86 17.96
C LYS A 315 -24.54 -6.12 18.45
N PHE A 316 -24.39 -6.29 19.76
CA PHE A 316 -23.76 -7.48 20.33
C PHE A 316 -24.57 -8.75 20.08
N GLU A 317 -25.91 -8.67 20.12
CA GLU A 317 -26.80 -9.78 19.76
C GLU A 317 -26.70 -10.14 18.28
N GLN A 318 -26.47 -9.15 17.42
CA GLN A 318 -26.19 -9.41 16.00
C GLN A 318 -24.86 -10.15 15.83
N ILE A 319 -23.79 -9.75 16.56
CA ILE A 319 -22.52 -10.45 16.55
C ILE A 319 -22.65 -11.87 17.11
N GLU A 320 -23.44 -12.06 18.17
CA GLU A 320 -23.77 -13.40 18.69
C GLU A 320 -24.43 -14.29 17.61
N SER A 321 -25.37 -13.73 16.86
CA SER A 321 -26.02 -14.44 15.76
C SER A 321 -25.03 -14.81 14.64
N VAL A 322 -24.10 -13.93 14.31
CA VAL A 322 -23.01 -14.20 13.37
C VAL A 322 -22.08 -15.29 13.92
N LEU A 323 -21.70 -15.25 15.19
CA LEU A 323 -20.88 -16.28 15.84
C LEU A 323 -21.54 -17.66 15.75
N LYS A 324 -22.84 -17.75 16.12
CA LYS A 324 -23.61 -19.00 16.00
C LYS A 324 -23.64 -19.52 14.57
N ARG A 325 -23.88 -18.63 13.59
CA ARG A 325 -23.83 -18.98 12.18
C ARG A 325 -22.46 -19.50 11.77
N ALA A 326 -21.37 -18.84 12.17
CA ALA A 326 -20.02 -19.26 11.88
C ALA A 326 -19.70 -20.65 12.43
N ILE A 327 -20.09 -20.95 13.67
CA ILE A 327 -19.91 -22.25 14.31
C ILE A 327 -20.73 -23.33 13.60
N LEU A 328 -22.01 -23.08 13.35
CA LEU A 328 -22.90 -24.04 12.67
C LEU A 328 -22.43 -24.38 11.24
N THR A 329 -21.91 -23.42 10.53
CA THR A 329 -21.46 -23.59 9.14
C THR A 329 -19.97 -23.92 9.01
N ASN A 330 -19.24 -23.96 10.14
CA ASN A 330 -17.79 -24.13 10.22
C ASN A 330 -17.00 -23.14 9.34
N LYS A 331 -17.49 -21.90 9.24
CA LYS A 331 -16.91 -20.85 8.42
C LYS A 331 -15.98 -19.97 9.22
N LYS A 332 -14.73 -19.83 8.73
CA LYS A 332 -13.76 -18.88 9.31
C LYS A 332 -14.26 -17.45 9.11
N THR A 333 -14.46 -16.74 10.21
CA THR A 333 -15.13 -15.43 10.21
C THR A 333 -14.26 -14.36 10.85
N LEU A 334 -14.11 -13.22 10.18
CA LEU A 334 -13.39 -12.05 10.68
C LEU A 334 -14.40 -10.92 10.94
N ILE A 335 -14.41 -10.38 12.16
CA ILE A 335 -15.32 -9.30 12.57
C ILE A 335 -14.51 -8.07 12.92
N TYR A 336 -14.71 -6.98 12.16
CA TYR A 336 -14.03 -5.72 12.39
C TYR A 336 -14.82 -4.80 13.32
N PHE A 337 -14.08 -4.25 14.30
CA PHE A 337 -14.58 -3.28 15.27
C PHE A 337 -13.85 -1.95 15.14
N PRO A 338 -14.54 -0.82 15.33
CA PRO A 338 -13.92 0.50 15.25
C PRO A 338 -12.99 0.83 16.43
N THR A 339 -13.16 0.19 17.59
CA THR A 339 -12.34 0.45 18.78
C THR A 339 -12.07 -0.81 19.59
N VAL A 340 -10.95 -0.81 20.33
CA VAL A 340 -10.58 -1.88 21.28
C VAL A 340 -11.63 -2.03 22.37
N ALA A 341 -12.09 -0.93 22.96
CA ALA A 341 -13.09 -0.95 24.02
C ALA A 341 -14.43 -1.59 23.60
N LEU A 342 -14.80 -1.55 22.32
CA LEU A 342 -15.97 -2.27 21.81
C LEU A 342 -15.71 -3.77 21.69
N ILE A 343 -14.51 -4.17 21.31
CA ILE A 343 -14.13 -5.60 21.31
C ILE A 343 -14.24 -6.13 22.71
N ASP A 344 -13.66 -5.45 23.71
CA ASP A 344 -13.64 -5.91 25.10
C ASP A 344 -15.07 -6.08 25.65
N ARG A 345 -15.96 -5.09 25.44
CA ARG A 345 -17.35 -5.18 25.86
C ARG A 345 -18.14 -6.27 25.14
N CYS A 346 -17.92 -6.43 23.83
CA CYS A 346 -18.55 -7.49 23.06
C CYS A 346 -18.06 -8.87 23.51
N TYR A 347 -16.77 -9.02 23.75
CA TYR A 347 -16.18 -10.27 24.25
C TYR A 347 -16.75 -10.64 25.64
N GLU A 348 -16.86 -9.70 26.58
CA GLU A 348 -17.47 -9.92 27.88
C GLU A 348 -18.96 -10.31 27.80
N PHE A 349 -19.70 -9.66 26.88
CA PHE A 349 -21.08 -10.03 26.60
C PHE A 349 -21.20 -11.48 26.11
N LEU A 350 -20.34 -11.89 25.18
CA LEU A 350 -20.31 -13.25 24.63
C LEU A 350 -19.84 -14.27 25.66
N ARG A 351 -18.85 -13.92 26.51
CA ARG A 351 -18.35 -14.79 27.58
C ARG A 351 -19.44 -15.23 28.56
N ASN A 352 -20.36 -14.35 28.85
CA ASN A 352 -21.48 -14.67 29.71
C ASN A 352 -22.48 -15.65 29.09
N LYS A 353 -22.37 -15.90 27.77
CA LYS A 353 -23.21 -16.82 27.00
C LYS A 353 -22.48 -18.12 26.55
N HIS A 354 -21.29 -18.38 27.10
CA HIS A 354 -20.49 -19.62 26.95
C HIS A 354 -19.99 -19.96 25.54
N GLU A 355 -19.84 -18.97 24.63
CA GLU A 355 -19.42 -19.21 23.25
C GLU A 355 -17.99 -18.71 22.93
N VAL A 356 -17.19 -18.38 23.96
CA VAL A 356 -15.86 -17.74 23.78
C VAL A 356 -14.75 -18.69 23.34
N GLU A 357 -14.94 -20.00 23.47
CA GLU A 357 -13.92 -20.99 23.05
C GLU A 357 -13.61 -20.91 21.55
N HIS A 358 -14.57 -20.46 20.76
CA HIS A 358 -14.40 -20.28 19.31
C HIS A 358 -13.87 -18.90 18.90
N ILE A 359 -13.62 -18.01 19.87
CA ILE A 359 -13.27 -16.62 19.62
C ILE A 359 -11.78 -16.37 19.86
N ALA A 360 -11.12 -15.76 18.85
CA ALA A 360 -9.83 -15.09 18.98
C ALA A 360 -10.03 -13.57 18.98
N VAL A 361 -9.10 -12.86 19.60
CA VAL A 361 -9.10 -11.38 19.64
C VAL A 361 -7.77 -10.85 19.13
N TYR A 362 -7.80 -9.77 18.30
CA TYR A 362 -6.59 -9.15 17.79
C TYR A 362 -6.73 -7.63 17.69
N HIS A 363 -5.90 -6.90 18.42
CA HIS A 363 -5.85 -5.44 18.35
C HIS A 363 -4.49 -4.86 18.77
N GLY A 364 -4.26 -3.58 18.47
CA GLY A 364 -2.98 -2.90 18.66
C GLY A 364 -2.42 -2.96 20.08
N SER A 365 -3.27 -2.88 21.10
CA SER A 365 -2.89 -2.84 22.52
C SER A 365 -2.47 -4.19 23.12
N MET A 366 -2.57 -5.31 22.38
CA MET A 366 -2.15 -6.63 22.85
C MET A 366 -0.63 -6.77 22.79
N THR A 367 -0.06 -7.59 23.70
CA THR A 367 1.35 -8.00 23.64
C THR A 367 1.63 -8.85 22.39
N LYS A 368 2.90 -8.86 21.95
CA LYS A 368 3.32 -9.62 20.75
C LYS A 368 2.96 -11.11 20.88
N ASP A 369 3.21 -11.72 22.03
CA ASP A 369 2.94 -13.15 22.28
C ASP A 369 1.45 -13.46 22.18
N LYS A 370 0.58 -12.67 22.80
CA LYS A 370 -0.87 -12.86 22.70
C LYS A 370 -1.42 -12.66 21.30
N LYS A 371 -0.86 -11.71 20.54
CA LYS A 371 -1.21 -11.53 19.12
C LYS A 371 -0.86 -12.77 18.32
N GLN A 372 0.34 -13.32 18.54
CA GLN A 372 0.82 -14.51 17.85
C GLN A 372 -0.04 -15.74 18.19
N GLU A 373 -0.31 -15.97 19.47
CA GLU A 373 -1.16 -17.07 19.92
C GLU A 373 -2.58 -17.01 19.31
N ASN A 374 -3.22 -15.85 19.34
CA ASN A 374 -4.56 -15.70 18.77
C ASN A 374 -4.56 -15.82 17.24
N TYR A 375 -3.51 -15.33 16.58
CA TYR A 375 -3.31 -15.51 15.15
C TYR A 375 -3.19 -16.99 14.78
N GLU A 376 -2.33 -17.75 15.47
CA GLU A 376 -2.12 -19.18 15.23
C GLU A 376 -3.40 -20.00 15.48
N ASN A 377 -4.09 -19.75 16.59
CA ASN A 377 -5.36 -20.40 16.89
C ASN A 377 -6.44 -20.15 15.80
N PHE A 378 -6.48 -18.95 15.25
CA PHE A 378 -7.38 -18.62 14.15
C PHE A 378 -6.89 -19.19 12.81
N TYR A 379 -5.60 -19.14 12.55
CA TYR A 379 -5.00 -19.73 11.34
C TYR A 379 -5.26 -21.23 11.25
N GLU A 380 -5.05 -21.96 12.34
CA GLU A 380 -5.23 -23.42 12.44
C GLU A 380 -6.70 -23.86 12.61
N LYS A 381 -7.66 -22.95 12.54
CA LYS A 381 -9.09 -23.21 12.79
C LYS A 381 -9.42 -23.77 14.20
N LYS A 382 -8.52 -23.64 15.17
CA LYS A 382 -8.82 -23.93 16.58
C LYS A 382 -9.87 -22.94 17.12
N LYS A 383 -9.83 -21.71 16.58
CA LYS A 383 -10.83 -20.66 16.79
C LYS A 383 -11.39 -20.21 15.43
N LEU A 384 -12.71 -20.16 15.33
CA LEU A 384 -13.38 -19.89 14.06
C LEU A 384 -13.67 -18.41 13.80
N VAL A 385 -13.76 -17.61 14.88
CA VAL A 385 -14.13 -16.19 14.80
C VAL A 385 -13.03 -15.33 15.38
N MET A 386 -12.58 -14.35 14.59
CA MET A 386 -11.63 -13.32 15.04
C MET A 386 -12.36 -12.01 15.24
N LEU A 387 -12.32 -11.46 16.46
CA LEU A 387 -12.72 -10.08 16.74
C LEU A 387 -11.50 -9.19 16.63
N ALA A 388 -11.52 -8.23 15.71
CA ALA A 388 -10.33 -7.45 15.42
C ALA A 388 -10.63 -5.96 15.21
N THR A 389 -9.63 -5.12 15.47
CA THR A 389 -9.57 -3.78 14.90
C THR A 389 -8.86 -3.80 13.55
N LYS A 390 -8.78 -2.66 12.85
CA LYS A 390 -7.98 -2.48 11.62
C LYS A 390 -6.53 -2.98 11.76
N ALA A 391 -6.02 -3.14 12.99
CA ALA A 391 -4.69 -3.72 13.24
C ALA A 391 -4.54 -5.17 12.73
N PHE A 392 -5.65 -5.93 12.61
CA PHE A 392 -5.68 -7.25 11.95
C PHE A 392 -5.86 -7.07 10.45
N GLY A 393 -5.03 -6.30 9.86
CA GLY A 393 -5.23 -5.93 8.48
C GLY A 393 -3.97 -6.04 7.66
N MET A 394 -2.91 -5.48 8.12
CA MET A 394 -1.70 -5.32 7.35
C MET A 394 -0.69 -6.42 7.70
N GLY A 395 -0.18 -7.12 6.68
CA GLY A 395 0.80 -8.18 6.86
C GLY A 395 0.25 -9.54 7.30
N ILE A 396 -1.07 -9.73 7.33
CA ILE A 396 -1.68 -11.01 7.70
C ILE A 396 -2.16 -11.73 6.44
N ASP A 397 -1.63 -12.93 6.21
CA ASP A 397 -2.01 -13.78 5.08
C ASP A 397 -2.77 -15.04 5.55
N ILE A 398 -4.09 -14.93 5.60
CA ILE A 398 -5.00 -16.04 5.87
C ILE A 398 -5.92 -16.18 4.66
N ASN A 399 -5.85 -17.33 4.00
CA ASN A 399 -6.45 -17.52 2.69
C ASN A 399 -7.87 -18.09 2.73
N ASP A 400 -8.32 -18.58 3.88
CA ASP A 400 -9.55 -19.34 4.05
C ASP A 400 -10.61 -18.62 4.90
N ILE A 401 -10.58 -17.29 4.96
CA ILE A 401 -11.65 -16.50 5.55
C ILE A 401 -12.84 -16.48 4.60
N GLU A 402 -14.01 -16.90 5.07
CA GLU A 402 -15.22 -16.99 4.25
C GLU A 402 -16.24 -15.89 4.54
N LEU A 403 -16.20 -15.32 5.76
CA LEU A 403 -17.13 -14.27 6.16
C LEU A 403 -16.35 -13.11 6.78
N VAL A 404 -16.53 -11.92 6.24
CA VAL A 404 -16.02 -10.66 6.82
C VAL A 404 -17.19 -9.80 7.27
N VAL A 405 -17.21 -9.43 8.54
CA VAL A 405 -18.31 -8.70 9.15
C VAL A 405 -17.81 -7.36 9.69
N HIS A 406 -18.59 -6.31 9.49
CA HIS A 406 -18.31 -5.00 10.06
C HIS A 406 -19.30 -4.67 11.16
N PHE A 407 -18.80 -4.38 12.37
CA PHE A 407 -19.62 -3.86 13.47
C PHE A 407 -20.17 -2.45 13.14
N ALA A 408 -19.35 -1.63 12.49
CA ALA A 408 -19.69 -0.29 12.03
C ALA A 408 -18.98 -0.03 10.71
N PRO A 409 -19.40 0.98 9.91
CA PRO A 409 -18.72 1.33 8.66
C PRO A 409 -17.27 1.72 8.90
N THR A 410 -16.44 1.51 7.89
CA THR A 410 -15.06 2.01 7.85
C THR A 410 -15.03 3.53 7.65
N GLY A 411 -13.89 4.16 7.91
CA GLY A 411 -13.71 5.60 7.71
C GLY A 411 -13.83 6.05 6.25
N ASN A 412 -13.50 5.17 5.32
CA ASN A 412 -13.58 5.41 3.87
C ASN A 412 -13.78 4.11 3.10
N VAL A 413 -14.09 4.23 1.80
CA VAL A 413 -14.36 3.07 0.93
C VAL A 413 -13.11 2.24 0.68
N CYS A 414 -11.93 2.84 0.63
CA CYS A 414 -10.69 2.11 0.41
C CYS A 414 -10.39 1.14 1.56
N ASP A 415 -10.58 1.59 2.80
CA ASP A 415 -10.48 0.74 3.98
C ASP A 415 -11.47 -0.44 3.91
N TYR A 416 -12.72 -0.16 3.53
CA TYR A 416 -13.73 -1.20 3.36
C TYR A 416 -13.32 -2.27 2.34
N VAL A 417 -12.88 -1.84 1.17
CA VAL A 417 -12.42 -2.76 0.10
C VAL A 417 -11.22 -3.59 0.55
N GLN A 418 -10.28 -2.99 1.29
CA GLN A 418 -9.12 -3.71 1.83
C GLN A 418 -9.53 -4.74 2.90
N GLU A 419 -10.49 -4.40 3.77
CA GLU A 419 -10.96 -5.26 4.84
C GLU A 419 -11.78 -6.44 4.30
N ILE A 420 -12.72 -6.21 3.39
CA ILE A 420 -13.47 -7.30 2.75
C ILE A 420 -12.58 -8.15 1.83
N GLY A 421 -11.54 -7.56 1.24
CA GLY A 421 -10.56 -8.25 0.39
C GLY A 421 -9.73 -9.33 1.10
N ARG A 422 -9.92 -9.50 2.42
CA ARG A 422 -9.36 -10.63 3.18
C ARG A 422 -10.17 -11.90 3.06
N GLY A 423 -11.44 -11.78 2.70
CA GLY A 423 -12.28 -12.92 2.38
C GLY A 423 -11.94 -13.57 1.04
N ALA A 424 -12.19 -14.86 0.90
CA ALA A 424 -12.11 -15.64 -0.35
C ALA A 424 -10.78 -15.44 -1.12
N ARG A 425 -9.64 -15.59 -0.46
CA ARG A 425 -8.33 -15.48 -1.14
C ARG A 425 -7.93 -16.73 -1.91
N ARG A 426 -8.56 -17.86 -1.61
CA ARG A 426 -8.42 -19.08 -2.41
C ARG A 426 -9.40 -19.05 -3.56
N GLU A 427 -8.98 -19.51 -4.73
CA GLU A 427 -9.78 -19.50 -5.96
C GLU A 427 -11.03 -20.37 -5.88
N ASP A 428 -11.04 -21.39 -5.01
CA ASP A 428 -12.15 -22.32 -4.77
C ASP A 428 -13.18 -21.80 -3.74
N LEU A 429 -12.92 -20.63 -3.11
CA LEU A 429 -13.80 -20.09 -2.08
C LEU A 429 -14.63 -18.91 -2.60
N ARG A 430 -15.87 -18.88 -2.13
CA ARG A 430 -16.72 -17.68 -2.16
C ARG A 430 -16.80 -17.07 -0.78
N GLY A 431 -16.66 -15.76 -0.71
CA GLY A 431 -16.74 -15.00 0.51
C GLY A 431 -18.02 -14.21 0.63
N GLU A 432 -18.36 -13.84 1.84
CA GLU A 432 -19.46 -12.91 2.14
C GLU A 432 -18.92 -11.74 2.97
N ALA A 433 -19.22 -10.53 2.55
CA ALA A 433 -18.99 -9.31 3.33
C ALA A 433 -20.34 -8.85 3.90
N TYR A 434 -20.52 -9.01 5.20
CA TYR A 434 -21.79 -8.73 5.87
C TYR A 434 -21.71 -7.49 6.74
N TYR A 435 -22.72 -6.62 6.60
CA TYR A 435 -22.87 -5.45 7.45
C TYR A 435 -24.36 -5.21 7.78
N ASN A 436 -24.67 -5.16 9.06
CA ASN A 436 -26.00 -4.78 9.51
C ASN A 436 -26.02 -3.29 9.84
N TYR A 437 -26.56 -2.49 8.93
CA TYR A 437 -26.58 -1.05 8.98
C TYR A 437 -27.50 -0.47 10.03
N ASN A 438 -26.97 0.47 10.83
CA ASN A 438 -27.73 1.36 11.66
C ASN A 438 -27.21 2.79 11.53
N ARG A 439 -28.10 3.78 11.39
CA ARG A 439 -27.70 5.18 11.26
C ARG A 439 -26.81 5.68 12.42
N ARG A 440 -26.94 5.11 13.60
CA ARG A 440 -26.09 5.42 14.76
C ARG A 440 -24.65 4.96 14.62
N ASP A 441 -24.36 4.06 13.69
CA ASP A 441 -23.00 3.56 13.44
C ASP A 441 -22.06 4.67 12.97
N PHE A 442 -22.58 5.70 12.29
CA PHE A 442 -21.79 6.86 11.83
C PHE A 442 -21.12 7.65 12.98
N LYS A 443 -21.57 7.50 14.22
CA LYS A 443 -20.88 8.09 15.37
C LYS A 443 -19.43 7.64 15.49
N TYR A 444 -19.13 6.39 15.08
CA TYR A 444 -17.77 5.85 15.13
C TYR A 444 -16.88 6.46 14.06
N ILE A 445 -17.42 6.70 12.86
CA ILE A 445 -16.72 7.43 11.80
C ILE A 445 -16.40 8.85 12.27
N ASN A 446 -17.40 9.56 12.77
CA ASN A 446 -17.22 10.93 13.28
C ASN A 446 -16.21 10.99 14.43
N MET A 447 -16.19 9.98 15.31
CA MET A 447 -15.22 9.89 16.39
C MET A 447 -13.81 9.67 15.85
N LEU A 448 -13.61 8.76 14.87
CA LEU A 448 -12.31 8.50 14.27
C LEU A 448 -11.77 9.72 13.51
N HIS A 449 -12.62 10.42 12.77
CA HIS A 449 -12.26 11.68 12.10
C HIS A 449 -11.96 12.79 13.11
N GLY A 450 -12.74 12.89 14.19
CA GLY A 450 -12.50 13.86 15.26
C GLY A 450 -11.20 13.64 16.03
N LEU A 451 -10.76 12.39 16.18
CA LEU A 451 -9.47 12.06 16.81
C LEU A 451 -8.27 12.44 15.93
N SER A 452 -8.44 12.45 14.61
CA SER A 452 -7.40 12.83 13.65
C SER A 452 -7.44 14.31 13.25
N ALA A 453 -8.47 15.05 13.60
CA ALA A 453 -8.57 16.48 13.32
C ALA A 453 -7.65 17.29 14.24
N ILE A 454 -6.87 18.19 13.64
CA ILE A 454 -6.08 19.17 14.42
C ILE A 454 -7.07 20.08 15.15
N GLN A 455 -6.94 20.16 16.47
CA GLN A 455 -7.74 21.06 17.31
C GLN A 455 -7.18 22.48 17.24
N ASP A 456 -8.04 23.48 17.33
CA ASP A 456 -7.66 24.90 17.25
C ASP A 456 -6.51 25.27 18.21
N TYR A 457 -6.54 24.75 19.44
CA TYR A 457 -5.46 24.99 20.40
C TYR A 457 -4.11 24.37 19.99
N GLN A 458 -4.11 23.27 19.23
CA GLN A 458 -2.89 22.65 18.70
C GLN A 458 -2.32 23.52 17.58
N LEU A 459 -3.18 24.05 16.71
CA LEU A 459 -2.79 24.98 15.66
C LEU A 459 -2.17 26.25 16.26
N VAL A 460 -2.79 26.83 17.28
CA VAL A 460 -2.26 28.01 18.01
C VAL A 460 -0.87 27.71 18.55
N LYS A 461 -0.66 26.56 19.22
CA LYS A 461 0.68 26.18 19.73
C LYS A 461 1.73 26.03 18.64
N VAL A 462 1.37 25.49 17.48
CA VAL A 462 2.27 25.38 16.32
C VAL A 462 2.69 26.77 15.85
N VAL A 463 1.72 27.69 15.69
CA VAL A 463 1.98 29.07 15.26
C VAL A 463 2.85 29.82 16.29
N GLU A 464 2.56 29.66 17.58
CA GLU A 464 3.39 30.23 18.67
C GLU A 464 4.83 29.71 18.59
N LYS A 465 5.01 28.41 18.35
CA LYS A 465 6.35 27.80 18.26
C LYS A 465 7.12 28.28 17.02
N ILE A 466 6.45 28.41 15.90
CA ILE A 466 7.05 29.01 14.68
C ILE A 466 7.52 30.43 14.97
N ASN A 467 6.67 31.24 15.61
CA ASN A 467 7.03 32.60 16.00
C ASN A 467 8.23 32.67 16.95
N GLU A 468 8.28 31.79 17.97
CA GLU A 468 9.46 31.69 18.86
C GLU A 468 10.75 31.39 18.08
N LEU A 469 10.70 30.39 17.19
CA LEU A 469 11.86 30.00 16.37
C LEU A 469 12.29 31.14 15.44
N TYR A 470 11.32 31.81 14.81
CA TYR A 470 11.57 32.97 13.96
C TYR A 470 12.24 34.11 14.74
N GLN A 471 11.76 34.43 15.94
CA GLN A 471 12.35 35.47 16.78
C GLN A 471 13.78 35.12 17.24
N LYS A 472 14.03 33.84 17.62
CA LYS A 472 15.35 33.36 17.94
C LYS A 472 16.33 33.48 16.77
N HIS A 473 15.91 33.06 15.59
CA HIS A 473 16.73 33.19 14.38
C HIS A 473 17.00 34.64 14.01
N ARG A 474 16.05 35.52 14.18
CA ARG A 474 16.21 36.95 13.91
C ARG A 474 17.14 37.64 14.95
N GLN A 475 17.20 37.14 16.18
CA GLN A 475 18.11 37.63 17.21
C GLN A 475 19.55 37.11 16.98
N SER A 476 19.76 35.87 16.56
CA SER A 476 21.10 35.33 16.24
C SER A 476 21.71 36.03 15.02
N ASN A 477 20.95 36.33 13.98
CA ASN A 477 21.44 37.05 12.80
C ASN A 477 21.65 38.57 13.02
N ARG A 478 21.40 39.09 14.23
CA ARG A 478 21.68 40.48 14.59
C ARG A 478 22.93 40.60 15.45
N GLN A 479 23.56 39.48 15.81
CA GLN A 479 24.79 39.43 16.61
C GLN A 479 26.05 39.14 15.77
N ASP A 480 25.88 38.84 14.47
CA ASP A 480 26.92 38.82 13.44
C ASP A 480 26.82 40.09 12.57
#